data_156dd9cd31b2bd95c2d7443570a0df22
#
_entry.id   156dd9cd31b2bd95c2d7443570a0df22
#
_cell.length_a   1.000
_cell.length_b   1.000
_cell.length_c   1.000
_cell.angle_alpha   90.00
_cell.angle_beta   90.00
_cell.angle_gamma   90.00
#
_symmetry.space_group_name_H-M   'P 1'
#
loop_
_entity.id
_entity.type
_entity.pdbx_description
1 polymer ?
#
loop_
_entity_poly.entity_id
_entity_poly.type
_entity_poly.pdbx_seq_one_letter_code
_entity_poly.pdbx_strand_id
1 'polypeptide(L)'
;MKSVHRILIVLAAAFWLAAAAQAATVDRIVAVVNNDIITESELESAFALVQKRIEAAYTGPDKAKVIAEGRMHVLSRMIDGKLIEQRAAKQGLTVRDEDVMATIKDLLGKRNIQMDDFLKTLEREGSNFDAYKR
;
A
#
# COMPACT_ATOMS: atom_id res chain seq x y z
N MET A 1 30.13 -49.14 6.11
CA MET A 1 29.88 -47.89 6.87
C MET A 1 30.21 -46.61 6.05
N LYS A 2 31.30 -46.56 5.29
CA LYS A 2 31.69 -45.35 4.48
C LYS A 2 30.70 -44.98 3.36
N SER A 3 30.01 -45.96 2.74
CA SER A 3 29.03 -45.71 1.68
C SER A 3 27.75 -45.08 2.17
N VAL A 4 27.27 -45.44 3.36
CA VAL A 4 26.05 -44.87 3.95
C VAL A 4 26.25 -43.40 4.32
N HIS A 5 27.43 -43.02 4.83
CA HIS A 5 27.76 -41.63 5.10
C HIS A 5 27.80 -40.76 3.85
N ARG A 6 28.32 -41.28 2.74
CA ARG A 6 28.34 -40.56 1.46
C ARG A 6 26.93 -40.30 0.90
N ILE A 7 26.02 -41.29 1.02
CA ILE A 7 24.63 -41.16 0.59
C ILE A 7 23.90 -40.15 1.47
N LEU A 8 24.14 -40.13 2.79
CA LEU A 8 23.53 -39.14 3.70
C LEU A 8 23.99 -37.70 3.42
N ILE A 9 25.27 -37.53 3.08
CA ILE A 9 25.82 -36.20 2.74
C ILE A 9 25.22 -35.68 1.42
N VAL A 10 25.05 -36.55 0.41
CA VAL A 10 24.45 -36.18 -0.88
C VAL A 10 22.97 -35.83 -0.71
N LEU A 11 22.20 -36.56 0.09
CA LEU A 11 20.81 -36.27 0.41
C LEU A 11 20.65 -34.95 1.20
N ALA A 12 21.54 -34.68 2.15
CA ALA A 12 21.54 -33.42 2.88
C ALA A 12 21.87 -32.23 1.99
N ALA A 13 22.85 -32.38 1.07
CA ALA A 13 23.19 -31.32 0.11
C ALA A 13 22.04 -31.05 -0.88
N ALA A 14 21.33 -32.08 -1.36
CA ALA A 14 20.16 -31.95 -2.22
C ALA A 14 18.99 -31.23 -1.53
N PHE A 15 18.81 -31.46 -0.23
CA PHE A 15 17.78 -30.80 0.58
C PHE A 15 18.05 -29.28 0.76
N TRP A 16 19.32 -28.89 0.87
CA TRP A 16 19.71 -27.49 0.98
C TRP A 16 19.56 -26.70 -0.32
N LEU A 17 19.70 -27.35 -1.48
CA LEU A 17 19.49 -26.70 -2.79
C LEU A 17 18.00 -26.45 -3.11
N ALA A 18 17.08 -27.22 -2.52
CA ALA A 18 15.64 -27.06 -2.74
C ALA A 18 15.04 -25.82 -2.02
N ALA A 19 15.73 -25.28 -1.01
CA ALA A 19 15.24 -24.15 -0.21
C ALA A 19 15.41 -22.76 -0.90
N ALA A 20 16.09 -22.68 -2.05
CA ALA A 20 16.43 -21.39 -2.68
C ALA A 20 15.48 -20.95 -3.81
N ALA A 21 14.42 -21.70 -4.12
CA ALA A 21 13.40 -21.28 -5.06
C ALA A 21 12.40 -20.33 -4.40
N GLN A 22 12.83 -19.12 -4.03
CA GLN A 22 11.89 -18.03 -3.77
C GLN A 22 11.31 -17.61 -5.12
N ALA A 23 10.07 -18.02 -5.38
CA ALA A 23 9.31 -17.51 -6.51
C ALA A 23 9.21 -15.98 -6.34
N ALA A 24 9.90 -15.22 -7.19
CA ALA A 24 9.69 -13.80 -7.29
C ALA A 24 8.21 -13.61 -7.63
N THR A 25 7.44 -13.07 -6.69
CA THR A 25 6.03 -12.75 -6.93
C THR A 25 6.03 -11.64 -7.98
N VAL A 26 5.70 -11.97 -9.22
CA VAL A 26 5.52 -10.98 -10.29
C VAL A 26 4.25 -10.21 -9.94
N ASP A 27 4.43 -8.92 -9.61
CA ASP A 27 3.30 -8.06 -9.28
C ASP A 27 2.44 -7.81 -10.54
N ARG A 28 1.14 -7.96 -10.41
CA ARG A 28 0.21 -7.83 -11.53
C ARG A 28 -0.15 -6.36 -11.76
N ILE A 29 -0.12 -5.91 -13.02
CA ILE A 29 -0.60 -4.59 -13.39
C ILE A 29 -2.13 -4.61 -13.41
N VAL A 30 -2.75 -3.69 -12.64
CA VAL A 30 -4.21 -3.54 -12.56
C VAL A 30 -4.71 -2.33 -13.35
N ALA A 31 -3.87 -1.33 -13.58
CA ALA A 31 -4.19 -0.20 -14.46
C ALA A 31 -2.92 0.38 -15.09
N VAL A 32 -3.09 0.98 -16.28
CA VAL A 32 -2.07 1.76 -16.98
C VAL A 32 -2.62 3.17 -17.15
N VAL A 33 -1.88 4.18 -16.65
CA VAL A 33 -2.28 5.59 -16.67
C VAL A 33 -1.23 6.38 -17.44
N ASN A 34 -1.40 6.47 -18.76
CA ASN A 34 -0.40 6.98 -19.70
C ASN A 34 0.93 6.19 -19.60
N ASN A 35 1.97 6.78 -19.01
CA ASN A 35 3.29 6.16 -18.85
C ASN A 35 3.51 5.52 -17.49
N ASP A 36 2.55 5.64 -16.56
CA ASP A 36 2.59 5.05 -15.22
C ASP A 36 1.74 3.79 -15.15
N ILE A 37 2.10 2.91 -14.23
CA ILE A 37 1.32 1.72 -13.92
C ILE A 37 0.83 1.77 -12.47
N ILE A 38 -0.27 1.06 -12.21
CA ILE A 38 -0.74 0.73 -10.85
C ILE A 38 -0.71 -0.78 -10.76
N THR A 39 -0.05 -1.28 -9.72
CA THR A 39 0.08 -2.71 -9.48
C THR A 39 -0.96 -3.22 -8.49
N GLU A 40 -1.14 -4.55 -8.47
CA GLU A 40 -2.04 -5.22 -7.52
C GLU A 40 -1.62 -4.96 -6.08
N SER A 41 -0.33 -5.06 -5.78
CA SER A 41 0.19 -4.83 -4.42
C SER A 41 0.00 -3.38 -3.95
N GLU A 42 0.14 -2.40 -4.85
CA GLU A 42 -0.17 -1.00 -4.54
C GLU A 42 -1.65 -0.80 -4.23
N LEU A 43 -2.53 -1.38 -5.05
CA LEU A 43 -3.98 -1.31 -4.83
C LEU A 43 -4.40 -2.00 -3.54
N GLU A 44 -3.89 -3.20 -3.26
CA GLU A 44 -4.20 -3.92 -2.02
C GLU A 44 -3.71 -3.15 -0.78
N SER A 45 -2.53 -2.56 -0.85
CA SER A 45 -1.99 -1.72 0.23
C SER A 45 -2.87 -0.49 0.49
N ALA A 46 -3.30 0.19 -0.56
CA ALA A 46 -4.20 1.35 -0.46
C ALA A 46 -5.60 0.96 0.01
N PHE A 47 -6.08 -0.23 -0.34
CA PHE A 47 -7.42 -0.71 -0.01
C PHE A 47 -7.51 -1.31 1.40
N ALA A 48 -6.41 -1.81 1.98
CA ALA A 48 -6.40 -2.58 3.24
C ALA A 48 -7.16 -1.89 4.40
N LEU A 49 -6.99 -0.57 4.57
CA LEU A 49 -7.67 0.17 5.63
C LEU A 49 -9.18 0.33 5.34
N VAL A 50 -9.53 0.58 4.08
CA VAL A 50 -10.94 0.68 3.63
C VAL A 50 -11.64 -0.66 3.81
N GLN A 51 -10.98 -1.75 3.44
CA GLN A 51 -11.50 -3.10 3.61
C GLN A 51 -11.81 -3.41 5.08
N LYS A 52 -10.87 -3.15 5.99
CA LYS A 52 -11.09 -3.35 7.43
C LYS A 52 -12.29 -2.56 7.96
N ARG A 53 -12.46 -1.31 7.50
CA ARG A 53 -13.62 -0.49 7.88
C ARG A 53 -14.94 -1.07 7.36
N ILE A 54 -14.97 -1.52 6.10
CA ILE A 54 -16.15 -2.19 5.52
C ILE A 54 -16.45 -3.48 6.30
N GLU A 55 -15.43 -4.30 6.57
CA GLU A 55 -15.57 -5.57 7.29
C GLU A 55 -16.11 -5.39 8.70
N ALA A 56 -15.73 -4.32 9.38
CA ALA A 56 -16.19 -3.99 10.72
C ALA A 56 -17.61 -3.40 10.75
N ALA A 57 -17.95 -2.58 9.73
CA ALA A 57 -19.20 -1.83 9.71
C ALA A 57 -20.35 -2.57 9.00
N TYR A 58 -20.05 -3.50 8.10
CA TYR A 58 -21.04 -4.13 7.25
C TYR A 58 -21.11 -5.65 7.46
N THR A 59 -22.27 -6.12 7.92
CA THR A 59 -22.55 -7.54 8.20
C THR A 59 -23.62 -8.15 7.27
N GLY A 60 -24.11 -7.40 6.29
CA GLY A 60 -25.17 -7.83 5.37
C GLY A 60 -24.72 -8.90 4.36
N PRO A 61 -25.66 -9.53 3.66
CA PRO A 61 -25.40 -10.62 2.71
C PRO A 61 -24.57 -10.14 1.48
N ASP A 62 -24.66 -8.86 1.13
CA ASP A 62 -23.94 -8.28 -0.02
C ASP A 62 -22.54 -7.80 0.33
N LYS A 63 -21.96 -8.23 1.45
CA LYS A 63 -20.63 -7.78 1.93
C LYS A 63 -19.54 -7.91 0.87
N ALA A 64 -19.53 -9.02 0.14
CA ALA A 64 -18.55 -9.23 -0.94
C ALA A 64 -18.67 -8.19 -2.07
N LYS A 65 -19.91 -7.80 -2.40
CA LYS A 65 -20.17 -6.75 -3.40
C LYS A 65 -19.69 -5.39 -2.91
N VAL A 66 -19.98 -5.04 -1.65
CA VAL A 66 -19.53 -3.76 -1.05
C VAL A 66 -18.01 -3.68 -0.99
N ILE A 67 -17.32 -4.78 -0.68
CA ILE A 67 -15.86 -4.87 -0.71
C ILE A 67 -15.33 -4.64 -2.13
N ALA A 68 -15.92 -5.30 -3.14
CA ALA A 68 -15.52 -5.14 -4.54
C ALA A 68 -15.73 -3.71 -5.04
N GLU A 69 -16.85 -3.09 -4.74
CA GLU A 69 -17.15 -1.69 -5.07
C GLU A 69 -16.18 -0.73 -4.38
N GLY A 70 -15.87 -0.95 -3.10
CA GLY A 70 -14.88 -0.18 -2.34
C GLY A 70 -13.49 -0.27 -2.98
N ARG A 71 -13.09 -1.47 -3.41
CA ARG A 71 -11.82 -1.69 -4.10
C ARG A 71 -11.75 -0.94 -5.44
N MET A 72 -12.81 -0.98 -6.24
CA MET A 72 -12.91 -0.24 -7.50
C MET A 72 -12.86 1.27 -7.27
N HIS A 73 -13.49 1.76 -6.20
CA HIS A 73 -13.44 3.18 -5.84
C HIS A 73 -12.02 3.63 -5.47
N VAL A 74 -11.29 2.81 -4.70
CA VAL A 74 -9.86 3.10 -4.37
C VAL A 74 -9.03 3.12 -5.65
N LEU A 75 -9.18 2.15 -6.55
CA LEU A 75 -8.47 2.13 -7.84
C LEU A 75 -8.74 3.40 -8.67
N SER A 76 -10.01 3.82 -8.77
CA SER A 76 -10.37 5.06 -9.47
C SER A 76 -9.64 6.27 -8.87
N ARG A 77 -9.60 6.39 -7.54
CA ARG A 77 -8.87 7.48 -6.88
C ARG A 77 -7.36 7.44 -7.13
N MET A 78 -6.77 6.25 -7.20
CA MET A 78 -5.35 6.11 -7.54
C MET A 78 -5.07 6.56 -8.98
N ILE A 79 -5.97 6.23 -9.93
CA ILE A 79 -5.87 6.69 -11.32
C ILE A 79 -5.97 8.22 -11.38
N ASP A 80 -6.95 8.81 -10.70
CA ASP A 80 -7.13 10.26 -10.65
C ASP A 80 -5.90 10.95 -10.04
N GLY A 81 -5.32 10.38 -8.98
CA GLY A 81 -4.08 10.86 -8.37
C GLY A 81 -2.92 10.88 -9.37
N LYS A 82 -2.70 9.78 -10.11
CA LYS A 82 -1.66 9.71 -11.15
C LYS A 82 -1.86 10.75 -12.25
N LEU A 83 -3.10 10.96 -12.69
CA LEU A 83 -3.42 11.98 -13.71
C LEU A 83 -3.12 13.40 -13.20
N ILE A 84 -3.44 13.70 -11.94
CA ILE A 84 -3.16 14.98 -11.30
C ILE A 84 -1.65 15.19 -11.19
N GLU A 85 -0.89 14.20 -10.70
CA GLU A 85 0.57 14.24 -10.62
C GLU A 85 1.21 14.53 -11.98
N GLN A 86 0.81 13.81 -13.03
CA GLN A 86 1.30 14.00 -14.39
C GLN A 86 0.95 15.39 -14.93
N ARG A 87 -0.24 15.88 -14.61
CA ARG A 87 -0.67 17.24 -15.03
C ARG A 87 0.14 18.31 -14.32
N ALA A 88 0.35 18.18 -13.02
CA ALA A 88 1.18 19.08 -12.24
C ALA A 88 2.62 19.12 -12.77
N ALA A 89 3.23 17.95 -13.02
CA ALA A 89 4.56 17.83 -13.58
C ALA A 89 4.69 18.53 -14.96
N LYS A 90 3.70 18.34 -15.85
CA LYS A 90 3.66 19.00 -17.16
C LYS A 90 3.54 20.53 -17.06
N GLN A 91 2.97 21.04 -15.98
CA GLN A 91 2.83 22.47 -15.72
C GLN A 91 4.00 23.06 -14.91
N GLY A 92 5.01 22.24 -14.56
CA GLY A 92 6.13 22.65 -13.72
C GLY A 92 5.73 22.98 -12.29
N LEU A 93 4.58 22.47 -11.83
CA LEU A 93 4.13 22.66 -10.46
C LEU A 93 4.88 21.70 -9.55
N THR A 94 5.58 22.23 -8.58
CA THR A 94 6.27 21.47 -7.54
C THR A 94 5.71 21.89 -6.19
N VAL A 95 5.23 20.92 -5.42
CA VAL A 95 4.84 21.14 -4.03
C VAL A 95 6.05 20.83 -3.15
N ARG A 96 6.45 21.78 -2.32
CA ARG A 96 7.56 21.58 -1.38
C ARG A 96 7.03 20.98 -0.09
N ASP A 97 7.82 20.12 0.55
CA ASP A 97 7.46 19.51 1.84
C ASP A 97 7.12 20.56 2.91
N GLU A 98 7.78 21.72 2.86
CA GLU A 98 7.53 22.84 3.77
C GLU A 98 6.12 23.42 3.61
N ASP A 99 5.62 23.52 2.38
CA ASP A 99 4.28 24.03 2.07
C ASP A 99 3.20 23.05 2.53
N VAL A 100 3.46 21.74 2.37
CA VAL A 100 2.59 20.67 2.91
C VAL A 100 2.55 20.74 4.44
N MET A 101 3.71 20.86 5.10
CA MET A 101 3.80 20.97 6.55
C MET A 101 3.10 22.21 7.10
N ALA A 102 3.27 23.36 6.42
CA ALA A 102 2.58 24.58 6.80
C ALA A 102 1.05 24.43 6.71
N THR A 103 0.57 23.81 5.64
CA THR A 103 -0.87 23.53 5.43
C THR A 103 -1.42 22.60 6.51
N ILE A 104 -0.70 21.52 6.85
CA ILE A 104 -1.11 20.61 7.92
C ILE A 104 -1.19 21.34 9.26
N LYS A 105 -0.18 22.14 9.60
CA LYS A 105 -0.18 22.92 10.85
C LYS A 105 -1.34 23.91 10.92
N ASP A 106 -1.65 24.59 9.82
CA ASP A 106 -2.79 25.52 9.74
C ASP A 106 -4.13 24.78 9.94
N LEU A 107 -4.31 23.63 9.29
CA LEU A 107 -5.51 22.81 9.44
C LEU A 107 -5.69 22.30 10.88
N LEU A 108 -4.61 21.84 11.51
CA LEU A 108 -4.64 21.39 12.90
C LEU A 108 -4.93 22.55 13.85
N GLY A 109 -4.32 23.70 13.61
CA GLY A 109 -4.57 24.93 14.39
C GLY A 109 -6.03 25.39 14.32
N LYS A 110 -6.64 25.38 13.12
CA LYS A 110 -8.07 25.71 12.92
C LYS A 110 -9.01 24.75 13.65
N ARG A 111 -8.57 23.53 13.93
CA ARG A 111 -9.35 22.49 14.64
C ARG A 111 -8.96 22.36 16.12
N ASN A 112 -8.03 23.17 16.62
CA ASN A 112 -7.45 23.06 17.96
C ASN A 112 -6.88 21.65 18.27
N ILE A 113 -6.29 20.99 17.28
CA ILE A 113 -5.66 19.68 17.42
C ILE A 113 -4.15 19.88 17.53
N GLN A 114 -3.53 19.30 18.56
CA GLN A 114 -2.08 19.30 18.71
C GLN A 114 -1.44 18.28 17.74
N MET A 115 -0.24 18.59 17.24
CA MET A 115 0.48 17.71 16.32
C MET A 115 0.69 16.31 16.91
N ASP A 116 1.04 16.22 18.20
CA ASP A 116 1.27 14.93 18.88
C ASP A 116 0.01 14.07 18.94
N ASP A 117 -1.15 14.69 19.18
CA ASP A 117 -2.44 13.97 19.20
C ASP A 117 -2.86 13.52 17.81
N PHE A 118 -2.55 14.32 16.80
CA PHE A 118 -2.75 13.97 15.42
C PHE A 118 -1.88 12.75 15.01
N LEU A 119 -0.58 12.75 15.33
CA LEU A 119 0.32 11.63 15.05
C LEU A 119 -0.14 10.33 15.73
N LYS A 120 -0.52 10.40 17.03
CA LYS A 120 -1.09 9.24 17.75
C LYS A 120 -2.38 8.73 17.10
N THR A 121 -3.17 9.61 16.52
CA THR A 121 -4.40 9.21 15.82
C THR A 121 -4.09 8.48 14.52
N LEU A 122 -3.12 8.94 13.74
CA LEU A 122 -2.66 8.25 12.54
C LEU A 122 -2.14 6.84 12.87
N GLU A 123 -1.33 6.70 13.92
CA GLU A 123 -0.83 5.39 14.36
C GLU A 123 -1.96 4.43 14.76
N ARG A 124 -2.94 4.91 15.52
CA ARG A 124 -4.13 4.10 15.89
C ARG A 124 -4.96 3.67 14.68
N GLU A 125 -5.00 4.49 13.64
CA GLU A 125 -5.67 4.17 12.38
C GLU A 125 -4.83 3.27 11.46
N GLY A 126 -3.61 2.87 11.86
CA GLY A 126 -2.72 2.04 11.08
C GLY A 126 -2.04 2.77 9.93
N SER A 127 -1.96 4.10 10.02
CA SER A 127 -1.28 4.98 9.07
C SER A 127 -0.05 5.62 9.72
N ASN A 128 0.74 6.34 8.93
CA ASN A 128 1.86 7.13 9.41
C ASN A 128 1.88 8.51 8.73
N PHE A 129 2.70 9.41 9.28
CA PHE A 129 2.76 10.78 8.80
C PHE A 129 3.24 10.91 7.34
N ASP A 130 4.17 10.05 6.91
CA ASP A 130 4.67 10.07 5.53
C ASP A 130 3.63 9.59 4.52
N ALA A 131 2.82 8.59 4.90
CA ALA A 131 1.68 8.15 4.10
C ALA A 131 0.57 9.22 4.01
N TYR A 132 0.38 10.00 5.08
CA TYR A 132 -0.61 11.09 5.12
C TYR A 132 -0.24 12.29 4.24
N LYS A 133 1.07 12.59 4.09
CA LYS A 133 1.57 13.70 3.26
C LYS A 133 1.48 13.46 1.75
N ARG A 134 1.35 12.21 1.34
CA ARG A 134 1.27 11.82 -0.08
C ARG A 134 -0.14 11.98 -0.62
#